data_c8e71d6560869b1f0d0869cbe8e8b705
#
_entry.id   c8e71d6560869b1f0d0869cbe8e8b705
#
_cell.length_a   1.000
_cell.length_b   1.000
_cell.length_c   1.000
_cell.angle_alpha   90.00
_cell.angle_beta   90.00
_cell.angle_gamma   90.00
#
_symmetry.space_group_name_H-M   'P 1'
#
loop_
_entity.id
_entity.type
_entity.pdbx_description
1 polymer ?
#
loop_
_entity_poly.entity_id
_entity_poly.type
_entity_poly.pdbx_seq_one_letter_code
_entity_poly.pdbx_strand_id
1 'polypeptide(L)'
;GNNTYHASVYSYFTNEGLYGKYNAYKDNIKDKLTEQSTKTFGGTLSGPIIKDKLFFFANAENRKESYPSRFYAGYDEKGFSTDMAQKIADKYEEYTGIRESFGSRDVDQRAFNFLGRIDWNIDRNNKLAFRYQYNNSYDDIFSPSSTTYFFNGSGYRMKNKTNSFVAEWNSHWSDVLYNEFRAGVTTVRDERQVAYQGPNVKINGSDNSGTNNTTVNIGTEYSSGANALDQDIYTFEDNLSWYKGNHTFTFGTHNEIFRMKNLFIQAVTGSWEFGSMDAFLNDSPSKYVFKYTDPDVTGGNYRYTPIIKAGQFGFYAQDKWDVADNFSLTYGLRFDIPLLFNDPTVNHEFNEYAASKNIKERVGEMPGAKVMVSPRLGFRWYTDDSRTTLIRGGLGLFTGRVPFVWL
;
A
#
# COMPACT_ATOMS: atom_id res chain seq x y z
N GLY A 1 -12.12 -28.33 6.60
CA GLY A 1 -11.20 -29.33 6.07
C GLY A 1 -11.90 -30.47 5.35
N ASN A 2 -11.17 -31.21 4.54
CA ASN A 2 -11.67 -32.39 3.83
C ASN A 2 -10.72 -33.55 4.14
N ASN A 3 -11.27 -34.77 4.29
CA ASN A 3 -10.52 -36.00 4.61
C ASN A 3 -9.76 -36.60 3.42
N THR A 4 -9.76 -35.95 2.28
CA THR A 4 -9.00 -36.33 1.09
C THR A 4 -7.94 -35.30 0.78
N TYR A 5 -6.79 -35.78 0.26
CA TYR A 5 -5.74 -34.88 -0.21
C TYR A 5 -6.12 -34.32 -1.59
N HIS A 6 -5.89 -33.05 -1.74
CA HIS A 6 -6.05 -32.34 -3.01
C HIS A 6 -4.78 -31.56 -3.32
N ALA A 7 -4.34 -31.65 -4.56
CA ALA A 7 -3.21 -30.89 -5.05
C ALA A 7 -3.57 -30.30 -6.41
N SER A 8 -3.08 -29.11 -6.68
CA SER A 8 -3.13 -28.51 -8.01
C SER A 8 -1.82 -27.83 -8.33
N VAL A 9 -1.44 -27.85 -9.60
CA VAL A 9 -0.34 -27.06 -10.14
C VAL A 9 -0.91 -26.31 -11.34
N TYR A 10 -0.57 -25.05 -11.45
CA TYR A 10 -1.02 -24.20 -12.56
C TYR A 10 0.09 -23.29 -13.04
N SER A 11 0.04 -22.97 -14.32
CA SER A 11 0.93 -22.00 -14.94
C SER A 11 0.15 -21.16 -15.94
N TYR A 12 0.39 -19.85 -15.91
CA TYR A 12 -0.12 -18.92 -16.91
C TYR A 12 1.06 -18.23 -17.57
N PHE A 13 1.03 -18.18 -18.87
CA PHE A 13 2.05 -17.52 -19.66
C PHE A 13 1.39 -16.65 -20.72
N THR A 14 1.84 -15.42 -20.84
CA THR A 14 1.50 -14.55 -21.95
C THR A 14 2.71 -13.74 -22.39
N ASN A 15 2.81 -13.47 -23.68
CA ASN A 15 3.79 -12.58 -24.27
C ASN A 15 3.19 -11.86 -25.49
N GLU A 16 3.93 -10.93 -26.08
CA GLU A 16 3.51 -10.20 -27.29
C GLU A 16 3.12 -11.10 -28.46
N GLY A 17 3.71 -12.29 -28.55
CA GLY A 17 3.42 -13.27 -29.61
C GLY A 17 2.03 -13.91 -29.52
N LEU A 18 1.44 -13.94 -28.33
CA LEU A 18 0.08 -14.47 -28.07
C LEU A 18 -1.01 -13.42 -28.31
N TYR A 19 -0.66 -12.15 -28.40
CA TYR A 19 -1.59 -11.09 -28.75
C TYR A 19 -1.68 -10.96 -30.27
N GLY A 20 -2.90 -10.75 -30.77
CA GLY A 20 -3.12 -10.40 -32.17
C GLY A 20 -2.57 -9.00 -32.49
N LYS A 21 -2.57 -8.66 -33.78
CA LYS A 21 -2.29 -7.31 -34.23
C LYS A 21 -3.43 -6.39 -33.80
N TYR A 22 -3.12 -5.24 -33.21
CA TYR A 22 -4.11 -4.20 -32.88
C TYR A 22 -4.12 -3.10 -33.94
N ASN A 23 -5.22 -2.40 -34.08
CA ASN A 23 -5.26 -1.19 -34.91
C ASN A 23 -4.67 -0.03 -34.12
N ALA A 24 -3.52 0.49 -34.59
CA ALA A 24 -3.02 1.76 -34.08
C ALA A 24 -4.04 2.86 -34.36
N TYR A 25 -4.34 3.67 -33.35
CA TYR A 25 -5.34 4.72 -33.43
C TYR A 25 -4.96 5.72 -34.52
N LYS A 26 -5.76 5.82 -35.58
CA LYS A 26 -5.75 6.72 -36.73
C LYS A 26 -5.37 6.16 -38.11
N ASP A 27 -4.54 5.12 -38.24
CA ASP A 27 -3.98 4.81 -39.57
C ASP A 27 -4.32 3.42 -40.11
N ASN A 28 -5.22 2.67 -39.50
CA ASN A 28 -5.52 1.26 -39.85
C ASN A 28 -4.26 0.35 -39.93
N ILE A 29 -3.15 0.78 -39.34
CA ILE A 29 -1.91 0.03 -39.28
C ILE A 29 -2.09 -1.04 -38.20
N LYS A 30 -2.07 -2.30 -38.63
CA LYS A 30 -2.06 -3.45 -37.73
C LYS A 30 -0.64 -3.65 -37.20
N ASP A 31 -0.41 -3.22 -35.99
CA ASP A 31 0.88 -3.35 -35.33
C ASP A 31 0.87 -4.42 -34.24
N LYS A 32 2.03 -4.96 -33.91
CA LYS A 32 2.22 -5.88 -32.79
C LYS A 32 2.56 -5.10 -31.53
N LEU A 33 2.16 -5.65 -30.38
CA LEU A 33 2.65 -5.14 -29.10
C LEU A 33 4.18 -5.26 -29.02
N THR A 34 4.80 -4.34 -28.31
CA THR A 34 6.22 -4.42 -27.97
C THR A 34 6.51 -5.65 -27.11
N GLU A 35 7.73 -6.11 -27.10
CA GLU A 35 8.19 -7.24 -26.30
C GLU A 35 7.73 -7.09 -24.84
N GLN A 36 6.95 -8.07 -24.38
CA GLN A 36 6.44 -8.10 -23.00
C GLN A 36 6.12 -9.54 -22.60
N SER A 37 6.26 -9.84 -21.35
CA SER A 37 5.90 -11.17 -20.86
C SER A 37 5.32 -11.13 -19.45
N THR A 38 4.32 -11.96 -19.20
CA THR A 38 3.83 -12.28 -17.85
C THR A 38 3.90 -13.79 -17.66
N LYS A 39 4.52 -14.22 -16.57
CA LYS A 39 4.66 -15.62 -16.19
C LYS A 39 4.15 -15.79 -14.76
N THR A 40 3.17 -16.66 -14.58
CA THR A 40 2.67 -17.07 -13.27
C THR A 40 2.82 -18.56 -13.13
N PHE A 41 3.37 -18.99 -12.03
CA PHE A 41 3.49 -20.38 -11.66
C PHE A 41 3.07 -20.56 -10.20
N GLY A 42 2.18 -21.52 -9.93
CA GLY A 42 1.69 -21.76 -8.60
C GLY A 42 1.16 -23.15 -8.39
N GLY A 43 0.87 -23.44 -7.12
CA GLY A 43 0.28 -24.70 -6.74
C GLY A 43 -0.35 -24.66 -5.36
N THR A 44 -1.27 -25.57 -5.13
CA THR A 44 -1.94 -25.77 -3.87
C THR A 44 -1.79 -27.21 -3.40
N LEU A 45 -1.75 -27.39 -2.08
CA LEU A 45 -1.78 -28.69 -1.44
C LEU A 45 -2.65 -28.59 -0.19
N SER A 46 -3.58 -29.52 -0.02
CA SER A 46 -4.44 -29.57 1.17
C SER A 46 -4.81 -31.00 1.51
N GLY A 47 -5.18 -31.24 2.76
CA GLY A 47 -5.65 -32.52 3.22
C GLY A 47 -5.65 -32.67 4.73
N PRO A 48 -5.98 -33.87 5.23
CA PRO A 48 -5.94 -34.17 6.64
C PRO A 48 -4.51 -34.46 7.12
N ILE A 49 -4.11 -33.83 8.24
CA ILE A 49 -2.97 -34.31 9.03
C ILE A 49 -3.49 -35.44 9.95
N ILE A 50 -4.67 -35.20 10.55
CA ILE A 50 -5.45 -36.18 11.30
C ILE A 50 -6.87 -36.14 10.77
N LYS A 51 -7.38 -37.26 10.26
CA LYS A 51 -8.75 -37.35 9.71
C LYS A 51 -9.77 -36.78 10.72
N ASP A 52 -10.75 -36.05 10.20
CA ASP A 52 -11.84 -35.39 10.93
C ASP A 52 -11.39 -34.32 11.95
N LYS A 53 -10.09 -34.22 12.25
CA LYS A 53 -9.59 -33.42 13.36
C LYS A 53 -8.65 -32.30 12.99
N LEU A 54 -7.63 -32.60 12.19
CA LEU A 54 -6.56 -31.64 11.88
C LEU A 54 -6.30 -31.61 10.38
N PHE A 55 -6.40 -30.43 9.79
CA PHE A 55 -6.28 -30.24 8.35
C PHE A 55 -5.26 -29.14 8.05
N PHE A 56 -4.66 -29.21 6.88
CA PHE A 56 -3.81 -28.16 6.36
C PHE A 56 -4.23 -27.73 4.96
N PHE A 57 -3.86 -26.51 4.62
CA PHE A 57 -3.88 -25.95 3.27
C PHE A 57 -2.61 -25.15 3.07
N ALA A 58 -1.96 -25.32 1.93
CA ALA A 58 -0.83 -24.50 1.50
C ALA A 58 -1.03 -24.07 0.04
N ASN A 59 -0.67 -22.83 -0.25
CA ASN A 59 -0.60 -22.27 -1.59
C ASN A 59 0.73 -21.53 -1.74
N ALA A 60 1.38 -21.70 -2.88
CA ALA A 60 2.53 -20.89 -3.27
C ALA A 60 2.37 -20.44 -4.71
N GLU A 61 2.63 -19.17 -4.98
CA GLU A 61 2.56 -18.57 -6.30
C GLU A 61 3.72 -17.61 -6.52
N ASN A 62 4.34 -17.69 -7.69
CA ASN A 62 5.31 -16.72 -8.17
C ASN A 62 4.85 -16.12 -9.49
N ARG A 63 4.74 -14.79 -9.54
CA ARG A 63 4.44 -14.02 -10.75
C ARG A 63 5.62 -13.14 -11.11
N LYS A 64 5.99 -13.15 -12.37
CA LYS A 64 6.94 -12.21 -12.97
C LYS A 64 6.31 -11.56 -14.18
N GLU A 65 6.44 -10.24 -14.30
CA GLU A 65 6.04 -9.45 -15.45
C GLU A 65 7.21 -8.57 -15.88
N SER A 66 7.39 -8.40 -17.19
CA SER A 66 8.45 -7.56 -17.77
C SER A 66 7.92 -6.95 -19.07
N TYR A 67 8.14 -5.65 -19.23
CA TYR A 67 7.82 -4.91 -20.44
C TYR A 67 8.80 -3.74 -20.63
N PRO A 68 9.11 -3.33 -21.89
CA PRO A 68 10.00 -2.20 -22.13
C PRO A 68 9.32 -0.88 -21.83
N SER A 69 10.09 0.07 -21.33
CA SER A 69 9.64 1.46 -21.16
C SER A 69 9.32 2.10 -22.50
N ARG A 70 8.45 3.11 -22.47
CA ARG A 70 8.11 3.96 -23.62
C ARG A 70 8.65 5.37 -23.38
N PHE A 71 8.57 6.22 -24.38
CA PHE A 71 8.93 7.66 -24.28
C PHE A 71 10.37 7.90 -23.77
N TYR A 72 11.33 7.09 -24.23
CA TYR A 72 12.75 7.34 -24.01
C TYR A 72 13.31 8.29 -25.09
N ALA A 73 14.51 8.80 -24.91
CA ALA A 73 15.15 9.66 -25.93
C ALA A 73 15.33 8.91 -27.25
N GLY A 74 14.80 9.51 -28.35
CA GLY A 74 14.79 8.88 -29.66
C GLY A 74 13.65 7.85 -29.88
N TYR A 75 12.65 7.82 -28.98
CA TYR A 75 11.49 6.94 -29.12
C TYR A 75 10.63 7.24 -30.35
N ASP A 76 10.49 8.52 -30.69
CA ASP A 76 9.83 8.99 -31.90
C ASP A 76 10.57 10.23 -32.48
N GLU A 77 10.34 10.55 -33.76
CA GLU A 77 11.02 11.63 -34.46
C GLU A 77 10.68 13.04 -33.91
N LYS A 78 9.56 13.19 -33.23
CA LYS A 78 9.06 14.46 -32.67
C LYS A 78 9.31 14.57 -31.18
N GLY A 79 9.84 13.50 -30.58
CA GLY A 79 10.12 13.43 -29.17
C GLY A 79 11.47 13.99 -28.76
N PHE A 80 11.86 13.67 -27.56
CA PHE A 80 13.14 14.10 -27.00
C PHE A 80 14.32 13.43 -27.74
N SER A 81 15.23 14.24 -28.30
CA SER A 81 16.30 13.72 -29.15
C SER A 81 17.43 13.04 -28.38
N THR A 82 18.06 12.06 -29.01
CA THR A 82 19.25 11.39 -28.46
C THR A 82 20.43 12.31 -28.29
N ASP A 83 20.65 13.28 -29.22
CA ASP A 83 21.74 14.24 -29.13
C ASP A 83 21.60 15.15 -27.91
N MET A 84 20.35 15.56 -27.61
CA MET A 84 20.06 16.36 -26.43
C MET A 84 20.24 15.54 -25.15
N ALA A 85 19.76 14.31 -25.16
CA ALA A 85 19.94 13.40 -24.04
C ALA A 85 21.42 13.14 -23.75
N GLN A 86 22.25 12.97 -24.80
CA GLN A 86 23.68 12.78 -24.63
C GLN A 86 24.33 14.01 -23.98
N LYS A 87 24.01 15.24 -24.43
CA LYS A 87 24.53 16.48 -23.82
C LYS A 87 24.17 16.60 -22.35
N ILE A 88 22.93 16.21 -21.98
CA ILE A 88 22.50 16.20 -20.57
C ILE A 88 23.28 15.15 -19.78
N ALA A 89 23.43 13.93 -20.31
CA ALA A 89 24.19 12.88 -19.67
C ALA A 89 25.65 13.26 -19.43
N ASP A 90 26.33 13.80 -20.46
CA ASP A 90 27.72 14.21 -20.37
C ASP A 90 27.91 15.33 -19.34
N LYS A 91 27.03 16.32 -19.32
CA LYS A 91 27.06 17.41 -18.33
C LYS A 91 26.79 16.91 -16.91
N TYR A 92 25.85 15.96 -16.74
CA TYR A 92 25.59 15.35 -15.45
C TYR A 92 26.77 14.51 -14.95
N GLU A 93 27.41 13.74 -15.84
CA GLU A 93 28.62 12.96 -15.53
C GLU A 93 29.82 13.89 -15.16
N GLU A 94 29.97 15.02 -15.83
CA GLU A 94 31.01 16.02 -15.51
C GLU A 94 30.95 16.49 -14.05
N TYR A 95 29.72 16.73 -13.54
CA TYR A 95 29.55 17.20 -12.16
C TYR A 95 29.49 16.10 -11.10
N THR A 96 28.99 14.92 -11.44
CA THR A 96 28.67 13.90 -10.46
C THR A 96 29.58 12.67 -10.52
N GLY A 97 30.30 12.51 -11.64
CA GLY A 97 31.02 11.27 -11.95
C GLY A 97 30.09 10.08 -12.26
N ILE A 98 28.79 10.32 -12.36
CA ILE A 98 27.78 9.26 -12.60
C ILE A 98 27.34 9.31 -14.05
N ARG A 99 27.58 8.21 -14.77
CA ARG A 99 27.13 8.05 -16.14
C ARG A 99 25.71 7.50 -16.20
N GLU A 100 24.81 8.30 -16.80
CA GLU A 100 23.41 7.94 -16.98
C GLU A 100 23.13 7.42 -18.39
N SER A 101 22.17 6.51 -18.48
CA SER A 101 21.61 6.02 -19.75
C SER A 101 20.18 6.53 -19.94
N PHE A 102 19.77 6.66 -21.21
CA PHE A 102 18.50 7.29 -21.59
C PHE A 102 17.70 6.49 -22.64
N GLY A 103 18.14 5.29 -22.97
CA GLY A 103 17.44 4.38 -23.89
C GLY A 103 16.27 3.66 -23.24
N SER A 104 15.68 2.75 -24.00
CA SER A 104 14.70 1.81 -23.46
C SER A 104 15.28 1.00 -22.29
N ARG A 105 14.47 0.75 -21.29
CA ARG A 105 14.79 -0.16 -20.19
C ARG A 105 13.62 -1.09 -19.93
N ASP A 106 13.89 -2.26 -19.40
CA ASP A 106 12.84 -3.15 -18.92
C ASP A 106 12.29 -2.66 -17.59
N VAL A 107 10.98 -2.69 -17.47
CA VAL A 107 10.23 -2.45 -16.24
C VAL A 107 9.75 -3.80 -15.73
N ASP A 108 10.32 -4.21 -14.62
CA ASP A 108 10.10 -5.53 -14.03
C ASP A 108 9.18 -5.44 -12.82
N GLN A 109 8.24 -6.39 -12.74
CA GLN A 109 7.43 -6.64 -11.56
C GLN A 109 7.58 -8.09 -11.14
N ARG A 110 7.66 -8.35 -9.85
CA ARG A 110 7.67 -9.69 -9.31
C ARG A 110 6.88 -9.75 -8.01
N ALA A 111 6.12 -10.83 -7.83
CA ALA A 111 5.46 -11.16 -6.59
C ALA A 111 5.61 -12.66 -6.28
N PHE A 112 6.06 -12.96 -5.08
CA PHE A 112 5.97 -14.30 -4.51
C PHE A 112 4.99 -14.26 -3.34
N ASN A 113 3.95 -15.09 -3.42
CA ASN A 113 2.91 -15.23 -2.41
C ASN A 113 2.94 -16.65 -1.83
N PHE A 114 2.83 -16.73 -0.52
CA PHE A 114 2.62 -17.99 0.19
C PHE A 114 1.47 -17.84 1.18
N LEU A 115 0.59 -18.84 1.23
CA LEU A 115 -0.46 -18.98 2.23
C LEU A 115 -0.40 -20.38 2.84
N GLY A 116 -0.21 -20.46 4.14
CA GLY A 116 -0.35 -21.67 4.93
C GLY A 116 -1.52 -21.54 5.90
N ARG A 117 -2.34 -22.59 6.04
CA ARG A 117 -3.44 -22.65 7.01
C ARG A 117 -3.49 -24.00 7.66
N ILE A 118 -3.76 -24.01 8.95
CA ILE A 118 -4.07 -25.21 9.75
C ILE A 118 -5.41 -25.00 10.40
N ASP A 119 -6.33 -25.95 10.24
CA ASP A 119 -7.63 -25.99 10.88
C ASP A 119 -7.67 -27.18 11.85
N TRP A 120 -7.92 -26.91 13.10
CA TRP A 120 -7.97 -27.91 14.16
C TRP A 120 -9.36 -27.95 14.82
N ASN A 121 -10.10 -29.03 14.60
CA ASN A 121 -11.30 -29.36 15.34
C ASN A 121 -10.87 -30.02 16.66
N ILE A 122 -10.77 -29.25 17.76
CA ILE A 122 -10.34 -29.76 19.08
C ILE A 122 -11.37 -30.75 19.57
N ASP A 123 -12.63 -30.30 19.58
CA ASP A 123 -13.83 -31.05 19.94
C ASP A 123 -15.04 -30.50 19.15
N ARG A 124 -16.27 -30.92 19.56
CA ARG A 124 -17.51 -30.47 18.89
C ARG A 124 -17.77 -28.98 19.04
N ASN A 125 -17.29 -28.39 20.12
CA ASN A 125 -17.58 -27.02 20.51
C ASN A 125 -16.41 -26.06 20.17
N ASN A 126 -15.20 -26.57 19.97
CA ASN A 126 -14.01 -25.76 19.85
C ASN A 126 -13.27 -26.04 18.55
N LYS A 127 -13.03 -24.97 17.78
CA LYS A 127 -12.23 -25.01 16.55
C LYS A 127 -11.17 -23.92 16.60
N LEU A 128 -9.93 -24.28 16.28
CA LEU A 128 -8.83 -23.34 16.08
C LEU A 128 -8.43 -23.31 14.62
N ALA A 129 -8.11 -22.14 14.13
CA ALA A 129 -7.49 -21.96 12.83
C ALA A 129 -6.24 -21.09 12.97
N PHE A 130 -5.16 -21.47 12.30
CA PHE A 130 -3.94 -20.70 12.20
C PHE A 130 -3.68 -20.42 10.73
N ARG A 131 -3.44 -19.15 10.38
CA ARG A 131 -3.15 -18.71 9.03
C ARG A 131 -1.87 -17.90 9.01
N TYR A 132 -0.98 -18.25 8.11
CA TYR A 132 0.21 -17.46 7.79
C TYR A 132 0.18 -17.05 6.33
N GLN A 133 0.38 -15.76 6.06
CA GLN A 133 0.53 -15.20 4.72
C GLN A 133 1.88 -14.52 4.61
N TYR A 134 2.56 -14.77 3.52
CA TYR A 134 3.80 -14.15 3.15
C TYR A 134 3.68 -13.56 1.75
N ASN A 135 4.07 -12.31 1.61
CA ASN A 135 4.26 -11.66 0.32
C ASN A 135 5.68 -11.11 0.26
N ASN A 136 6.35 -11.30 -0.86
CA ASN A 136 7.61 -10.64 -1.18
C ASN A 136 7.55 -10.21 -2.64
N SER A 137 7.45 -8.91 -2.85
CA SER A 137 7.24 -8.34 -4.17
C SER A 137 8.13 -7.13 -4.42
N TYR A 138 8.33 -6.83 -5.68
CA TYR A 138 8.83 -5.55 -6.12
C TYR A 138 8.14 -5.11 -7.41
N ASP A 139 8.13 -3.80 -7.62
CA ASP A 139 7.63 -3.14 -8.81
C ASP A 139 8.62 -2.02 -9.19
N ASP A 140 9.14 -2.05 -10.42
CA ASP A 140 9.94 -0.97 -10.96
C ASP A 140 9.04 0.20 -11.36
N ILE A 141 9.13 1.29 -10.64
CA ILE A 141 8.38 2.51 -10.91
C ILE A 141 9.19 3.40 -11.83
N PHE A 142 8.78 3.40 -13.10
CA PHE A 142 9.39 4.19 -14.16
C PHE A 142 8.30 4.59 -15.16
N SER A 143 7.85 5.84 -15.09
CA SER A 143 6.63 6.29 -15.77
C SER A 143 6.88 7.53 -16.64
N PRO A 144 7.74 7.46 -17.67
CA PRO A 144 7.86 8.53 -18.64
C PRO A 144 6.58 8.73 -19.45
N SER A 145 6.43 9.90 -20.04
CA SER A 145 5.30 10.25 -20.91
C SER A 145 5.80 11.02 -22.14
N SER A 146 4.92 11.33 -23.06
CA SER A 146 5.26 12.15 -24.24
C SER A 146 5.73 13.57 -23.90
N THR A 147 5.53 14.04 -22.68
CA THR A 147 5.96 15.36 -22.19
C THR A 147 6.90 15.31 -20.99
N THR A 148 7.20 14.12 -20.48
CA THR A 148 8.10 13.94 -19.33
C THR A 148 9.02 12.76 -19.59
N TYR A 149 10.30 13.06 -19.81
CA TYR A 149 11.33 12.08 -20.08
C TYR A 149 12.14 11.79 -18.82
N PHE A 150 12.57 10.53 -18.67
CA PHE A 150 13.38 10.08 -17.56
C PHE A 150 14.65 9.41 -18.07
N PHE A 151 15.76 9.77 -17.48
CA PHE A 151 16.95 8.94 -17.55
C PHE A 151 16.77 7.68 -16.69
N ASN A 152 17.51 6.63 -17.00
CA ASN A 152 17.25 5.32 -16.40
C ASN A 152 17.44 5.28 -14.88
N GLY A 153 18.23 6.17 -14.30
CA GLY A 153 18.40 6.34 -12.85
C GLY A 153 17.26 7.07 -12.16
N SER A 154 16.40 7.78 -12.91
CA SER A 154 15.29 8.56 -12.34
C SER A 154 14.06 7.73 -11.94
N GLY A 155 14.14 6.41 -12.04
CA GLY A 155 13.16 5.48 -11.50
C GLY A 155 13.58 4.92 -10.14
N TYR A 156 12.71 4.13 -9.55
CA TYR A 156 13.02 3.37 -8.34
C TYR A 156 12.31 2.03 -8.34
N ARG A 157 12.81 1.10 -7.54
CA ARG A 157 12.14 -0.17 -7.26
C ARG A 157 11.41 -0.08 -5.93
N MET A 158 10.08 -0.17 -5.97
CA MET A 158 9.27 -0.30 -4.78
C MET A 158 9.29 -1.76 -4.32
N LYS A 159 9.90 -2.02 -3.17
CA LYS A 159 9.93 -3.35 -2.54
C LYS A 159 8.89 -3.41 -1.45
N ASN A 160 8.19 -4.54 -1.37
CA ASN A 160 7.30 -4.87 -0.27
C ASN A 160 7.63 -6.26 0.26
N LYS A 161 7.68 -6.38 1.57
CA LYS A 161 7.73 -7.66 2.27
C LYS A 161 6.72 -7.65 3.39
N THR A 162 5.69 -8.48 3.27
CA THR A 162 4.61 -8.60 4.25
C THR A 162 4.58 -10.01 4.83
N ASN A 163 4.50 -10.08 6.16
CA ASN A 163 4.18 -11.31 6.89
C ASN A 163 2.92 -11.03 7.70
N SER A 164 1.95 -11.95 7.66
CA SER A 164 0.75 -11.88 8.48
C SER A 164 0.46 -13.24 9.09
N PHE A 165 0.37 -13.27 10.39
CA PHE A 165 -0.05 -14.44 11.16
C PHE A 165 -1.35 -14.13 11.87
N VAL A 166 -2.34 -15.02 11.78
CA VAL A 166 -3.63 -14.91 12.46
C VAL A 166 -3.97 -16.24 13.10
N ALA A 167 -4.35 -16.19 14.39
CA ALA A 167 -4.98 -17.29 15.12
C ALA A 167 -6.45 -16.93 15.36
N GLU A 168 -7.33 -17.87 15.12
CA GLU A 168 -8.78 -17.75 15.30
C GLU A 168 -9.29 -18.92 16.15
N TRP A 169 -10.07 -18.62 17.17
CA TRP A 169 -10.71 -19.59 18.01
C TRP A 169 -12.22 -19.37 17.99
N ASN A 170 -12.93 -20.36 17.47
CA ASN A 170 -14.38 -20.43 17.43
C ASN A 170 -14.86 -21.41 18.51
N SER A 171 -15.73 -20.95 19.42
CA SER A 171 -16.17 -21.71 20.59
C SER A 171 -17.67 -21.60 20.80
N HIS A 172 -18.34 -22.74 20.93
CA HIS A 172 -19.73 -22.84 21.36
C HIS A 172 -19.74 -23.07 22.87
N TRP A 173 -20.06 -22.04 23.66
CA TRP A 173 -20.13 -22.16 25.12
C TRP A 173 -21.43 -22.81 25.62
N SER A 174 -22.52 -22.66 24.83
CA SER A 174 -23.78 -23.31 25.01
C SER A 174 -24.59 -23.30 23.71
N ASP A 175 -25.81 -23.85 23.71
CA ASP A 175 -26.73 -23.84 22.57
C ASP A 175 -27.12 -22.41 22.13
N VAL A 176 -26.94 -21.43 23.00
CA VAL A 176 -27.30 -20.02 22.75
C VAL A 176 -26.13 -19.04 22.82
N LEU A 177 -24.93 -19.51 23.15
CA LEU A 177 -23.73 -18.66 23.25
C LEU A 177 -22.63 -19.18 22.36
N TYR A 178 -22.18 -18.30 21.46
CA TYR A 178 -21.08 -18.53 20.53
C TYR A 178 -20.06 -17.43 20.67
N ASN A 179 -18.78 -17.78 20.73
CA ASN A 179 -17.68 -16.83 20.78
C ASN A 179 -16.70 -17.06 19.63
N GLU A 180 -16.25 -15.97 19.04
CA GLU A 180 -15.19 -15.93 18.03
C GLU A 180 -14.09 -14.97 18.50
N PHE A 181 -12.93 -15.51 18.81
CA PHE A 181 -11.73 -14.75 19.15
C PHE A 181 -10.70 -14.81 18.03
N ARG A 182 -10.10 -13.67 17.68
CA ARG A 182 -8.99 -13.56 16.74
C ARG A 182 -7.84 -12.76 17.32
N ALA A 183 -6.63 -13.23 17.10
CA ALA A 183 -5.40 -12.48 17.37
C ALA A 183 -4.50 -12.57 16.15
N GLY A 184 -3.91 -11.43 15.77
CA GLY A 184 -3.06 -11.35 14.59
C GLY A 184 -1.86 -10.45 14.78
N VAL A 185 -0.81 -10.73 14.01
CA VAL A 185 0.32 -9.84 13.83
C VAL A 185 0.64 -9.73 12.34
N THR A 186 0.75 -8.50 11.86
CA THR A 186 1.15 -8.20 10.48
C THR A 186 2.36 -7.28 10.50
N THR A 187 3.43 -7.68 9.81
CA THR A 187 4.60 -6.84 9.59
C THR A 187 4.69 -6.49 8.11
N VAL A 188 4.82 -5.19 7.82
CA VAL A 188 5.01 -4.67 6.46
C VAL A 188 6.34 -3.95 6.43
N ARG A 189 7.12 -4.19 5.38
CA ARG A 189 8.42 -3.55 5.13
C ARG A 189 8.42 -3.05 3.70
N ASP A 190 8.26 -1.74 3.55
CA ASP A 190 8.23 -1.04 2.28
C ASP A 190 9.51 -0.22 2.13
N GLU A 191 10.16 -0.31 0.97
CA GLU A 191 11.40 0.42 0.68
C GLU A 191 11.42 0.84 -0.79
N ARG A 192 11.78 2.10 -1.04
CA ARG A 192 12.14 2.55 -2.38
C ARG A 192 13.63 2.41 -2.58
N GLN A 193 14.02 1.49 -3.44
CA GLN A 193 15.40 1.30 -3.84
C GLN A 193 15.70 2.07 -5.10
N VAL A 194 16.64 3.02 -5.03
CA VAL A 194 17.17 3.77 -6.19
C VAL A 194 18.39 3.07 -6.76
N ALA A 195 18.70 3.35 -8.02
CA ALA A 195 19.86 2.77 -8.70
C ALA A 195 21.18 3.24 -8.07
N TYR A 196 21.24 4.49 -7.64
CA TYR A 196 22.39 5.12 -6.98
C TYR A 196 21.91 6.34 -6.18
N GLN A 197 22.79 6.93 -5.37
CA GLN A 197 22.53 8.17 -4.62
C GLN A 197 23.26 9.32 -5.34
N GLY A 198 22.57 10.05 -6.19
CA GLY A 198 23.06 11.23 -6.90
C GLY A 198 22.07 12.38 -6.84
N PRO A 199 22.48 13.60 -7.18
CA PRO A 199 21.57 14.73 -7.18
C PRO A 199 20.43 14.53 -8.18
N ASN A 200 19.24 14.96 -7.81
CA ASN A 200 18.11 15.05 -8.74
C ASN A 200 18.23 16.31 -9.58
N VAL A 201 18.08 16.19 -10.88
CA VAL A 201 18.03 17.33 -11.79
C VAL A 201 16.76 17.26 -12.62
N LYS A 202 16.00 18.35 -12.60
CA LYS A 202 14.79 18.56 -13.40
C LYS A 202 14.99 19.72 -14.36
N ILE A 203 14.83 19.47 -15.65
CA ILE A 203 14.98 20.48 -16.71
C ILE A 203 13.63 20.67 -17.39
N ASN A 204 13.06 21.88 -17.33
CA ASN A 204 11.79 22.22 -17.95
C ASN A 204 12.03 22.82 -19.35
N GLY A 205 11.06 22.66 -20.27
CA GLY A 205 11.12 23.25 -21.62
C GLY A 205 12.29 22.78 -22.47
N SER A 206 12.64 21.51 -22.38
CA SER A 206 13.88 20.95 -22.97
C SER A 206 13.74 20.43 -24.39
N ASP A 207 12.63 20.69 -25.09
CA ASP A 207 12.56 20.35 -26.49
C ASP A 207 13.18 21.44 -27.38
N ASN A 208 13.75 21.02 -28.52
CA ASN A 208 14.37 21.93 -29.50
C ASN A 208 13.34 22.74 -30.29
N SER A 209 12.02 22.44 -30.18
CA SER A 209 10.99 23.08 -30.98
C SER A 209 10.44 24.37 -30.35
N GLY A 210 10.78 24.65 -29.09
CA GLY A 210 10.29 25.81 -28.34
C GLY A 210 8.79 25.85 -28.11
N THR A 211 8.08 24.77 -28.42
CA THR A 211 6.62 24.70 -28.42
C THR A 211 6.02 23.79 -27.35
N ASN A 212 6.80 22.93 -26.73
CA ASN A 212 6.29 21.94 -25.79
C ASN A 212 6.83 22.15 -24.37
N ASN A 213 5.97 22.10 -23.38
CA ASN A 213 6.33 22.03 -21.96
C ASN A 213 6.89 20.64 -21.62
N THR A 214 8.04 20.32 -22.20
CA THR A 214 8.73 19.06 -21.97
C THR A 214 9.53 19.16 -20.67
N THR A 215 9.46 18.13 -19.84
CA THR A 215 10.29 17.99 -18.63
C THR A 215 11.24 16.82 -18.79
N VAL A 216 12.50 17.01 -18.45
CA VAL A 216 13.50 15.93 -18.37
C VAL A 216 13.96 15.78 -16.94
N ASN A 217 13.99 14.53 -16.46
CA ASN A 217 14.49 14.17 -15.13
C ASN A 217 15.71 13.27 -15.28
N ILE A 218 16.80 13.63 -14.61
CA ILE A 218 18.04 12.86 -14.54
C ILE A 218 18.50 12.80 -13.07
N GLY A 219 19.15 11.72 -12.68
CA GLY A 219 19.59 11.51 -11.31
C GLY A 219 18.56 10.79 -10.46
N THR A 220 18.79 10.72 -9.17
CA THR A 220 17.92 10.03 -8.21
C THR A 220 16.52 10.66 -8.17
N GLU A 221 15.46 9.85 -8.17
CA GLU A 221 14.08 10.34 -8.05
C GLU A 221 13.94 11.16 -6.74
N TYR A 222 13.27 12.32 -6.85
CA TYR A 222 13.17 13.37 -5.83
C TYR A 222 12.76 12.89 -4.43
N SER A 223 11.88 11.89 -4.34
CA SER A 223 11.30 11.39 -3.09
C SER A 223 11.80 10.01 -2.67
N SER A 224 12.75 9.41 -3.40
CA SER A 224 13.10 7.99 -3.23
C SER A 224 14.48 7.74 -2.63
N GLY A 225 15.35 8.74 -2.57
CA GLY A 225 16.70 8.61 -2.01
C GLY A 225 16.72 8.20 -0.51
N ALA A 226 15.69 8.59 0.23
CA ALA A 226 15.46 8.16 1.62
C ALA A 226 13.95 7.97 1.83
N ASN A 227 13.44 6.77 1.51
CA ASN A 227 12.02 6.46 1.62
C ASN A 227 11.83 4.97 1.96
N ALA A 228 11.33 4.72 3.18
CA ALA A 228 10.99 3.39 3.67
C ALA A 228 9.91 3.50 4.75
N LEU A 229 9.00 2.53 4.80
CA LEU A 229 7.95 2.46 5.82
C LEU A 229 7.89 1.05 6.40
N ASP A 230 8.31 0.92 7.65
CA ASP A 230 8.13 -0.31 8.43
C ASP A 230 6.87 -0.18 9.28
N GLN A 231 6.02 -1.21 9.23
CA GLN A 231 4.82 -1.26 10.05
C GLN A 231 4.75 -2.61 10.77
N ASP A 232 4.50 -2.57 12.08
CA ASP A 232 4.13 -3.71 12.90
C ASP A 232 2.71 -3.45 13.43
N ILE A 233 1.77 -4.34 13.12
CA ILE A 233 0.35 -4.20 13.44
C ILE A 233 -0.08 -5.42 14.23
N TYR A 234 -0.57 -5.20 15.45
CA TYR A 234 -1.13 -6.22 16.33
C TYR A 234 -2.64 -6.03 16.38
N THR A 235 -3.40 -7.08 16.12
CA THR A 235 -4.86 -7.05 16.07
C THR A 235 -5.43 -8.03 17.07
N PHE A 236 -6.43 -7.58 17.85
CA PHE A 236 -7.23 -8.41 18.75
C PHE A 236 -8.70 -8.13 18.52
N GLU A 237 -9.45 -9.17 18.27
CA GLU A 237 -10.90 -9.11 18.03
C GLU A 237 -11.60 -10.22 18.81
N ASP A 238 -12.69 -9.88 19.46
CA ASP A 238 -13.54 -10.84 20.15
C ASP A 238 -15.01 -10.52 19.90
N ASN A 239 -15.79 -11.52 19.56
CA ASN A 239 -17.21 -11.43 19.25
C ASN A 239 -17.98 -12.49 20.05
N LEU A 240 -18.80 -12.04 20.96
CA LEU A 240 -19.77 -12.89 21.66
C LEU A 240 -21.15 -12.73 21.04
N SER A 241 -21.70 -13.81 20.49
CA SER A 241 -23.08 -13.89 19.99
C SER A 241 -23.96 -14.59 20.96
N TRP A 242 -25.08 -13.98 21.32
CA TRP A 242 -26.11 -14.53 22.21
C TRP A 242 -27.44 -14.58 21.50
N TYR A 243 -27.98 -15.79 21.36
CA TYR A 243 -29.26 -16.07 20.74
C TYR A 243 -30.35 -16.18 21.80
N LYS A 244 -31.39 -15.33 21.74
CA LYS A 244 -32.50 -15.31 22.70
C LYS A 244 -33.82 -15.02 22.00
N GLY A 245 -34.61 -16.06 21.78
CA GLY A 245 -35.85 -15.92 21.02
C GLY A 245 -35.61 -15.40 19.61
N ASN A 246 -36.23 -14.28 19.25
CA ASN A 246 -36.10 -13.66 17.93
C ASN A 246 -34.93 -12.64 17.87
N HIS A 247 -34.07 -12.60 18.88
CA HIS A 247 -32.95 -11.67 18.97
C HIS A 247 -31.62 -12.39 18.83
N THR A 248 -30.70 -11.78 18.11
CA THR A 248 -29.29 -12.15 18.07
C THR A 248 -28.47 -10.95 18.54
N PHE A 249 -28.05 -10.98 19.79
CA PHE A 249 -27.16 -9.97 20.35
C PHE A 249 -25.73 -10.30 20.00
N THR A 250 -24.98 -9.30 19.57
CA THR A 250 -23.52 -9.39 19.36
C THR A 250 -22.84 -8.33 20.21
N PHE A 251 -21.92 -8.76 21.06
CA PHE A 251 -21.04 -7.88 21.84
C PHE A 251 -19.62 -8.15 21.37
N GLY A 252 -18.88 -7.10 21.07
CA GLY A 252 -17.55 -7.32 20.56
C GLY A 252 -16.57 -6.20 20.82
N THR A 253 -15.31 -6.52 20.58
CA THR A 253 -14.22 -5.57 20.59
C THR A 253 -13.32 -5.80 19.38
N HIS A 254 -12.76 -4.73 18.83
CA HIS A 254 -11.75 -4.79 17.77
C HIS A 254 -10.66 -3.77 18.10
N ASN A 255 -9.47 -4.26 18.35
CA ASN A 255 -8.36 -3.44 18.82
C ASN A 255 -7.16 -3.62 17.93
N GLU A 256 -6.54 -2.52 17.55
CA GLU A 256 -5.31 -2.51 16.76
C GLU A 256 -4.24 -1.68 17.49
N ILE A 257 -3.02 -2.20 17.52
CA ILE A 257 -1.85 -1.50 18.04
C ILE A 257 -0.83 -1.41 16.90
N PHE A 258 -0.31 -0.22 16.66
CA PHE A 258 0.58 0.10 15.56
C PHE A 258 1.93 0.57 16.08
N ARG A 259 2.99 0.07 15.44
CA ARG A 259 4.33 0.64 15.51
C ARG A 259 4.80 0.89 14.10
N MET A 260 5.00 2.14 13.74
CA MET A 260 5.43 2.56 12.41
C MET A 260 6.75 3.30 12.48
N LYS A 261 7.65 2.98 11.55
CA LYS A 261 8.89 3.72 11.31
C LYS A 261 8.78 4.29 9.90
N ASN A 262 8.76 5.61 9.79
CA ASN A 262 8.60 6.28 8.50
C ASN A 262 9.84 7.10 8.15
N LEU A 263 10.67 6.55 7.28
CA LEU A 263 11.79 7.28 6.68
C LEU A 263 11.28 7.97 5.43
N PHE A 264 11.18 9.29 5.44
CA PHE A 264 10.76 10.06 4.27
C PHE A 264 11.46 11.42 4.23
N ILE A 265 12.57 11.49 3.48
CA ILE A 265 13.32 12.72 3.27
C ILE A 265 13.43 12.96 1.77
N GLN A 266 12.68 13.94 1.27
CA GLN A 266 12.74 14.35 -0.12
C GLN A 266 14.05 15.10 -0.42
N ALA A 267 14.51 15.07 -1.66
CA ALA A 267 15.72 15.78 -2.10
C ALA A 267 16.94 15.56 -1.17
N VAL A 268 17.06 14.38 -0.58
CA VAL A 268 18.15 14.05 0.37
C VAL A 268 19.54 14.11 -0.25
N THR A 269 19.64 13.98 -1.58
CA THR A 269 20.87 14.11 -2.36
C THR A 269 21.01 15.47 -3.06
N GLY A 270 20.10 16.41 -2.75
CA GLY A 270 19.94 17.68 -3.46
C GLY A 270 19.08 17.53 -4.72
N SER A 271 18.34 18.59 -5.03
CA SER A 271 17.52 18.68 -6.24
C SER A 271 17.70 20.05 -6.88
N TRP A 272 18.03 20.04 -8.16
CA TRP A 272 18.24 21.20 -8.97
C TRP A 272 17.16 21.32 -10.04
N GLU A 273 16.57 22.50 -10.21
CA GLU A 273 15.57 22.76 -11.24
C GLU A 273 16.09 23.86 -12.19
N PHE A 274 15.97 23.60 -13.48
CA PHE A 274 16.38 24.52 -14.55
C PHE A 274 15.17 24.87 -15.42
N GLY A 275 15.03 26.12 -15.79
CA GLY A 275 13.90 26.62 -16.58
C GLY A 275 14.00 26.26 -18.07
N SER A 276 15.19 25.90 -18.57
CA SER A 276 15.40 25.46 -19.94
C SER A 276 16.66 24.62 -20.06
N MET A 277 16.85 24.00 -21.22
CA MET A 277 18.08 23.29 -21.56
C MET A 277 19.29 24.22 -21.57
N ASP A 278 19.15 25.40 -22.14
CA ASP A 278 20.23 26.39 -22.14
C ASP A 278 20.62 26.82 -20.74
N ALA A 279 19.63 26.98 -19.85
CA ALA A 279 19.90 27.28 -18.45
C ALA A 279 20.70 26.16 -17.77
N PHE A 280 20.39 24.89 -18.09
CA PHE A 280 21.15 23.75 -17.59
C PHE A 280 22.57 23.71 -18.11
N LEU A 281 22.77 23.88 -19.41
CA LEU A 281 24.11 23.89 -20.05
C LEU A 281 24.98 25.05 -19.57
N ASN A 282 24.38 26.19 -19.20
CA ASN A 282 25.06 27.39 -18.72
C ASN A 282 25.06 27.53 -17.19
N ASP A 283 24.80 26.45 -16.44
CA ASP A 283 24.86 26.40 -14.98
C ASP A 283 24.00 27.46 -14.26
N SER A 284 22.81 27.74 -14.82
CA SER A 284 21.88 28.75 -14.32
C SER A 284 20.59 28.11 -13.74
N PRO A 285 20.67 27.50 -12.56
CA PRO A 285 19.51 26.89 -11.95
C PRO A 285 18.50 27.94 -11.49
N SER A 286 17.21 27.63 -11.63
CA SER A 286 16.12 28.46 -11.13
C SER A 286 15.77 28.13 -9.68
N LYS A 287 16.10 26.91 -9.21
CA LYS A 287 15.79 26.45 -7.86
C LYS A 287 16.75 25.36 -7.41
N TYR A 288 17.09 25.41 -6.14
CA TYR A 288 17.78 24.34 -5.43
C TYR A 288 17.01 23.96 -4.18
N VAL A 289 16.88 22.66 -3.93
CA VAL A 289 16.25 22.10 -2.72
C VAL A 289 17.19 21.05 -2.15
N PHE A 290 17.47 21.16 -0.87
CA PHE A 290 18.17 20.13 -0.10
C PHE A 290 17.44 19.95 1.22
N LYS A 291 17.03 18.73 1.53
CA LYS A 291 16.36 18.40 2.79
C LYS A 291 17.19 17.42 3.58
N TYR A 292 17.34 17.68 4.83
CA TYR A 292 18.14 16.89 5.76
C TYR A 292 17.48 16.87 7.14
N THR A 293 17.92 15.97 7.98
CA THR A 293 17.49 15.92 9.38
C THR A 293 18.36 16.86 10.19
N ASP A 294 17.75 17.53 11.17
CA ASP A 294 18.48 18.38 12.11
C ASP A 294 19.45 17.51 12.95
N PRO A 295 20.77 17.71 12.84
CA PRO A 295 21.76 16.91 13.54
C PRO A 295 21.67 17.02 15.07
N ASP A 296 21.23 18.17 15.58
CA ASP A 296 21.11 18.41 17.03
C ASP A 296 19.95 17.59 17.62
N VAL A 297 18.87 17.41 16.83
CA VAL A 297 17.70 16.60 17.22
C VAL A 297 17.96 15.11 17.02
N THR A 298 18.70 14.76 15.98
CA THR A 298 18.86 13.35 15.54
C THR A 298 20.18 12.72 15.94
N GLY A 299 21.02 13.44 16.66
CA GLY A 299 22.36 12.97 17.04
C GLY A 299 23.26 12.71 15.84
N GLY A 300 23.10 13.49 14.76
CA GLY A 300 23.88 13.36 13.54
C GLY A 300 23.39 12.26 12.59
N ASN A 301 22.27 11.60 12.87
CA ASN A 301 21.70 10.58 11.98
C ASN A 301 20.96 11.22 10.82
N TYR A 302 21.61 11.32 9.67
CA TYR A 302 21.04 11.93 8.45
C TYR A 302 19.89 11.11 7.82
N ARG A 303 19.67 9.88 8.23
CA ARG A 303 18.54 9.02 7.84
C ARG A 303 17.63 8.73 9.05
N TYR A 304 17.44 9.73 9.88
CA TYR A 304 16.57 9.59 11.05
C TYR A 304 15.17 9.14 10.65
N THR A 305 14.68 8.14 11.35
CA THR A 305 13.41 7.49 11.06
C THR A 305 12.49 7.65 12.28
N PRO A 306 11.55 8.60 12.26
CA PRO A 306 10.57 8.76 13.32
C PRO A 306 9.80 7.47 13.58
N ILE A 307 9.53 7.20 14.87
CA ILE A 307 8.74 6.05 15.28
C ILE A 307 7.42 6.57 15.84
N ILE A 308 6.32 6.15 15.23
CA ILE A 308 4.96 6.43 15.69
C ILE A 308 4.43 5.15 16.34
N LYS A 309 3.95 5.27 17.57
CA LYS A 309 3.25 4.21 18.29
C LYS A 309 1.83 4.68 18.55
N ALA A 310 0.86 3.90 18.10
CA ALA A 310 -0.55 4.27 18.18
C ALA A 310 -1.43 3.05 18.42
N GLY A 311 -2.65 3.27 18.85
CA GLY A 311 -3.67 2.24 18.97
C GLY A 311 -5.03 2.77 18.59
N GLN A 312 -5.92 1.87 18.20
CA GLN A 312 -7.33 2.16 18.03
C GLN A 312 -8.11 1.03 18.70
N PHE A 313 -8.91 1.40 19.70
CA PHE A 313 -9.71 0.46 20.49
C PHE A 313 -11.18 0.64 20.16
N GLY A 314 -11.82 -0.43 19.75
CA GLY A 314 -13.23 -0.42 19.37
C GLY A 314 -14.06 -1.37 20.21
N PHE A 315 -15.18 -0.90 20.75
CA PHE A 315 -16.15 -1.70 21.48
C PHE A 315 -17.53 -1.52 20.87
N TYR A 316 -18.29 -2.59 20.72
CA TYR A 316 -19.60 -2.51 20.11
C TYR A 316 -20.59 -3.49 20.68
N ALA A 317 -21.86 -3.10 20.60
CA ALA A 317 -23.00 -3.93 20.87
C ALA A 317 -24.05 -3.76 19.78
N GLN A 318 -24.61 -4.86 19.31
CA GLN A 318 -25.61 -4.88 18.24
C GLN A 318 -26.68 -5.91 18.58
N ASP A 319 -27.92 -5.62 18.21
CA ASP A 319 -29.00 -6.57 18.18
C ASP A 319 -29.54 -6.70 16.75
N LYS A 320 -29.67 -7.92 16.29
CA LYS A 320 -30.49 -8.28 15.15
C LYS A 320 -31.79 -8.89 15.66
N TRP A 321 -32.88 -8.15 15.48
CA TRP A 321 -34.21 -8.55 15.90
C TRP A 321 -35.04 -9.01 14.69
N ASP A 322 -35.40 -10.29 14.65
CA ASP A 322 -36.33 -10.84 13.68
C ASP A 322 -37.76 -10.53 14.17
N VAL A 323 -38.27 -9.34 13.81
CA VAL A 323 -39.53 -8.76 14.26
C VAL A 323 -40.70 -9.62 13.76
N ALA A 324 -40.59 -10.15 12.57
CA ALA A 324 -41.51 -11.07 11.92
C ALA A 324 -40.75 -12.00 10.97
N ASP A 325 -41.39 -13.05 10.49
CA ASP A 325 -40.77 -14.05 9.60
C ASP A 325 -40.18 -13.43 8.31
N ASN A 326 -40.76 -12.30 7.90
CA ASN A 326 -40.32 -11.57 6.69
C ASN A 326 -39.64 -10.23 6.96
N PHE A 327 -39.54 -9.80 8.24
CA PHE A 327 -38.95 -8.51 8.59
C PHE A 327 -37.95 -8.61 9.73
N SER A 328 -36.73 -8.15 9.48
CA SER A 328 -35.69 -8.02 10.50
C SER A 328 -35.13 -6.61 10.60
N LEU A 329 -34.83 -6.20 11.81
CA LEU A 329 -34.22 -4.93 12.18
C LEU A 329 -32.84 -5.21 12.80
N THR A 330 -31.84 -4.45 12.44
CA THR A 330 -30.50 -4.51 13.07
C THR A 330 -30.15 -3.12 13.56
N TYR A 331 -29.80 -3.00 14.81
CA TYR A 331 -29.37 -1.73 15.43
C TYR A 331 -28.22 -1.97 16.39
N GLY A 332 -27.35 -0.96 16.53
CA GLY A 332 -26.19 -1.09 17.40
C GLY A 332 -25.41 0.21 17.57
N LEU A 333 -24.52 0.17 18.51
CA LEU A 333 -23.59 1.24 18.83
C LEU A 333 -22.16 0.69 18.80
N ARG A 334 -21.25 1.50 18.27
CA ARG A 334 -19.81 1.27 18.35
C ARG A 334 -19.13 2.51 18.90
N PHE A 335 -18.14 2.29 19.74
CA PHE A 335 -17.25 3.30 20.31
C PHE A 335 -15.86 3.03 19.81
N ASP A 336 -15.20 4.02 19.18
CA ASP A 336 -13.83 3.93 18.73
C ASP A 336 -12.98 4.98 19.45
N ILE A 337 -11.84 4.56 19.97
CA ILE A 337 -10.92 5.36 20.77
C ILE A 337 -9.53 5.29 20.15
N PRO A 338 -9.13 6.24 19.29
CA PRO A 338 -7.77 6.35 18.83
C PRO A 338 -6.89 6.92 19.93
N LEU A 339 -5.70 6.34 20.08
CA LEU A 339 -4.69 6.75 21.04
C LEU A 339 -3.33 6.83 20.36
N LEU A 340 -2.54 7.81 20.77
CA LEU A 340 -1.12 7.92 20.43
C LEU A 340 -0.32 7.62 21.71
N PHE A 341 0.72 6.79 21.58
CA PHE A 341 1.50 6.29 22.72
C PHE A 341 2.84 7.01 22.88
N ASN A 342 3.19 7.86 21.91
CA ASN A 342 4.36 8.72 21.99
C ASN A 342 4.08 10.06 21.30
N ASP A 343 4.68 11.10 21.84
CA ASP A 343 4.60 12.43 21.26
C ASP A 343 5.61 12.60 20.12
N PRO A 344 5.28 13.39 19.08
CA PRO A 344 6.24 13.79 18.07
C PRO A 344 7.24 14.80 18.63
N THR A 345 8.33 15.02 17.92
CA THR A 345 9.32 16.02 18.28
C THR A 345 8.72 17.42 18.26
N VAL A 346 8.94 18.17 19.34
CA VAL A 346 8.46 19.55 19.46
C VAL A 346 9.31 20.47 18.57
N ASN A 347 8.65 21.34 17.79
CA ASN A 347 9.31 22.46 17.13
C ASN A 347 9.09 23.75 17.96
N HIS A 348 10.08 24.10 18.77
CA HIS A 348 10.00 25.25 19.69
C HIS A 348 9.85 26.56 18.93
N GLU A 349 10.63 26.79 17.86
CA GLU A 349 10.58 28.02 17.07
C GLU A 349 9.20 28.23 16.44
N PHE A 350 8.63 27.17 15.87
CA PHE A 350 7.26 27.25 15.32
C PHE A 350 6.26 27.55 16.42
N ASN A 351 6.35 26.91 17.58
CA ASN A 351 5.40 27.10 18.69
C ASN A 351 5.46 28.52 19.27
N GLU A 352 6.66 29.09 19.36
CA GLU A 352 6.85 30.50 19.75
C GLU A 352 6.28 31.45 18.68
N TYR A 353 6.55 31.22 17.42
CA TYR A 353 5.96 31.99 16.32
C TYR A 353 4.44 31.90 16.33
N ALA A 354 3.88 30.71 16.44
CA ALA A 354 2.43 30.48 16.51
C ALA A 354 1.80 31.23 17.68
N ALA A 355 2.43 31.18 18.86
CA ALA A 355 1.98 31.93 20.04
C ALA A 355 1.97 33.43 19.77
N SER A 356 3.02 33.99 19.11
CA SER A 356 3.10 35.42 18.77
C SER A 356 2.00 35.90 17.83
N LYS A 357 1.40 34.96 17.07
CA LYS A 357 0.31 35.20 16.09
C LYS A 357 -1.07 34.80 16.63
N ASN A 358 -1.20 34.42 17.90
CA ASN A 358 -2.41 33.90 18.53
C ASN A 358 -2.96 32.61 17.80
N ILE A 359 -2.07 31.83 17.20
CA ILE A 359 -2.38 30.51 16.61
C ILE A 359 -2.35 29.50 17.76
N LYS A 360 -3.41 28.71 17.91
CA LYS A 360 -3.56 27.74 19.01
C LYS A 360 -2.85 26.42 18.76
N GLU A 361 -2.66 26.07 17.50
CA GLU A 361 -2.00 24.82 17.08
C GLU A 361 -0.53 24.80 17.54
N ARG A 362 -0.09 23.64 18.00
CA ARG A 362 1.28 23.39 18.45
C ARG A 362 1.82 22.16 17.77
N VAL A 363 3.10 22.19 17.39
CA VAL A 363 3.84 21.01 16.93
C VAL A 363 4.39 20.29 18.14
N GLY A 364 4.21 18.98 18.19
CA GLY A 364 4.62 18.13 19.30
C GLY A 364 3.54 17.86 20.34
N GLU A 365 2.40 18.54 20.25
CA GLU A 365 1.23 18.26 21.09
C GLU A 365 0.23 17.40 20.34
N MET A 366 -0.07 16.23 20.90
CA MET A 366 -1.04 15.33 20.30
C MET A 366 -2.43 15.52 20.91
N PRO A 367 -3.49 15.38 20.10
CA PRO A 367 -4.84 15.44 20.64
C PRO A 367 -5.05 14.29 21.65
N GLY A 368 -5.63 14.60 22.80
CA GLY A 368 -6.02 13.60 23.79
C GLY A 368 -7.03 12.58 23.23
N ALA A 369 -7.18 11.48 23.94
CA ALA A 369 -8.15 10.44 23.57
C ALA A 369 -9.56 11.04 23.41
N LYS A 370 -10.19 10.71 22.28
CA LYS A 370 -11.59 11.08 22.00
C LYS A 370 -12.38 9.81 21.70
N VAL A 371 -13.51 9.66 22.37
CA VAL A 371 -14.46 8.60 22.10
C VAL A 371 -15.33 9.01 20.92
N MET A 372 -15.25 8.27 19.84
CA MET A 372 -16.09 8.45 18.65
C MET A 372 -17.23 7.46 18.69
N VAL A 373 -18.47 7.97 18.56
CA VAL A 373 -19.68 7.16 18.67
C VAL A 373 -20.28 6.92 17.30
N SER A 374 -20.48 5.66 16.96
CA SER A 374 -20.94 5.19 15.65
C SER A 374 -22.23 4.38 15.77
N PRO A 375 -23.42 5.05 15.82
CA PRO A 375 -24.71 4.37 15.80
C PRO A 375 -24.99 3.80 14.41
N ARG A 376 -25.68 2.65 14.35
CA ARG A 376 -26.08 1.96 13.14
C ARG A 376 -27.52 1.47 13.25
N LEU A 377 -28.25 1.58 12.14
CA LEU A 377 -29.60 1.04 12.01
C LEU A 377 -29.71 0.43 10.60
N GLY A 378 -30.26 -0.75 10.50
CA GLY A 378 -30.54 -1.42 9.24
C GLY A 378 -31.81 -2.23 9.31
N PHE A 379 -32.45 -2.45 8.18
CA PHE A 379 -33.60 -3.32 8.06
C PHE A 379 -33.52 -4.19 6.82
N ARG A 380 -34.24 -5.31 6.88
CA ARG A 380 -34.42 -6.27 5.79
C ARG A 380 -35.88 -6.73 5.79
N TRP A 381 -36.55 -6.58 4.66
CA TRP A 381 -37.97 -6.87 4.49
C TRP A 381 -38.23 -7.65 3.21
N TYR A 382 -38.76 -8.84 3.34
CA TYR A 382 -39.35 -9.57 2.23
C TYR A 382 -40.82 -9.17 2.12
N THR A 383 -41.20 -8.63 0.94
CA THR A 383 -42.57 -8.10 0.72
C THR A 383 -43.59 -9.17 0.45
N ASP A 384 -43.16 -10.38 0.21
CA ASP A 384 -44.00 -11.54 -0.12
C ASP A 384 -43.54 -12.81 0.63
N ASP A 385 -44.46 -13.72 0.86
CA ASP A 385 -44.20 -15.00 1.57
C ASP A 385 -43.27 -15.93 0.79
N SER A 386 -43.22 -15.78 -0.54
CA SER A 386 -42.31 -16.56 -1.39
C SER A 386 -40.88 -16.04 -1.33
N ARG A 387 -40.62 -14.93 -0.64
CA ARG A 387 -39.32 -14.23 -0.50
C ARG A 387 -38.66 -13.88 -1.81
N THR A 388 -39.48 -13.57 -2.83
CA THR A 388 -38.98 -13.21 -4.17
C THR A 388 -38.51 -11.76 -4.27
N THR A 389 -39.10 -10.87 -3.43
CA THR A 389 -38.75 -9.45 -3.41
C THR A 389 -38.19 -9.05 -2.05
N LEU A 390 -36.94 -8.57 -2.05
CA LEU A 390 -36.26 -8.10 -0.86
C LEU A 390 -36.01 -6.60 -0.91
N ILE A 391 -36.54 -5.86 0.05
CA ILE A 391 -36.20 -4.46 0.31
C ILE A 391 -35.28 -4.42 1.53
N ARG A 392 -34.14 -3.72 1.41
CA ARG A 392 -33.21 -3.50 2.50
C ARG A 392 -32.68 -2.08 2.50
N GLY A 393 -32.40 -1.56 3.65
CA GLY A 393 -31.84 -0.23 3.81
C GLY A 393 -31.17 -0.07 5.16
N GLY A 394 -30.42 1.00 5.33
CA GLY A 394 -29.79 1.31 6.60
C GLY A 394 -29.12 2.67 6.57
N LEU A 395 -28.81 3.15 7.75
CA LEU A 395 -28.06 4.40 7.98
C LEU A 395 -27.14 4.20 9.19
N GLY A 396 -26.08 4.98 9.25
CA GLY A 396 -25.14 4.93 10.36
C GLY A 396 -24.04 5.97 10.25
N LEU A 397 -23.40 6.21 11.39
CA LEU A 397 -22.12 6.91 11.43
C LEU A 397 -21.02 5.86 11.48
N PHE A 398 -19.92 6.14 10.79
CA PHE A 398 -18.79 5.22 10.69
C PHE A 398 -17.51 5.98 10.98
N THR A 399 -16.70 5.43 11.87
CA THR A 399 -15.37 5.93 12.17
C THR A 399 -14.35 5.12 11.38
N GLY A 400 -13.55 5.80 10.57
CA GLY A 400 -12.42 5.19 9.88
C GLY A 400 -11.18 5.10 10.76
N ARG A 401 -10.17 4.35 10.30
CA ARG A 401 -8.84 4.34 10.91
C ARG A 401 -8.17 5.71 10.69
N VAL A 402 -7.54 6.23 11.74
CA VAL A 402 -6.70 7.42 11.60
C VAL A 402 -5.47 7.08 10.75
N PRO A 403 -5.14 7.87 9.72
CA PRO A 403 -3.95 7.64 8.90
C PRO A 403 -2.69 8.10 9.66
N PHE A 404 -2.27 7.32 10.64
CA PHE A 404 -1.16 7.66 11.56
C PHE A 404 0.16 7.96 10.85
N VAL A 405 0.34 7.52 9.60
CA VAL A 405 1.53 7.82 8.79
C VAL A 405 1.66 9.30 8.41
N TRP A 406 0.58 10.08 8.56
CA TRP A 406 0.56 11.53 8.28
C TRP A 406 0.89 12.38 9.50
N LEU A 407 1.07 11.74 10.65
CA LEU A 407 1.50 12.36 11.90
C LEU A 407 3.03 12.23 12.04
#